data_696eab84ada98c020b4c8b6bab050bb8
#
_entry.id   696eab84ada98c020b4c8b6bab050bb8
#
_cell.length_a   1.000
_cell.length_b   1.000
_cell.length_c   1.000
_cell.angle_alpha   90.00
_cell.angle_beta   90.00
_cell.angle_gamma   90.00
#
_symmetry.space_group_name_H-M   'P 1'
#
loop_
_entity.id
_entity.type
_entity.pdbx_description
1 polymer ?
#
loop_
_entity_poly.entity_id
_entity_poly.type
_entity_poly.pdbx_seq_one_letter_code
_entity_poly.pdbx_strand_id
1 'polypeptide(L)'
;MEAMEYSGYQLVRGCGCRNGFCGACATIYRIKGDRELKTCLACQTKVEDNMYVATLPFFPLVKQVYDIEKIKPTEQIMMQLYPEIYACVGCNACTKSCTQGLNVMQYIAYAQRGEYDKCAEASFDCVMCGVCSSRCPAGISHPQVAMLARRLNGKYLAPKTQHLADRVREIQDGAYTALIEDLMGKPVEELQELYNHREIEK
;
A
#
# COMPACT_ATOMS: atom_id res chain seq x y z
N MET A 1 3.68 -15.39 -11.96
CA MET A 1 4.22 -14.29 -12.76
C MET A 1 5.25 -14.78 -13.77
N GLU A 2 6.29 -15.46 -13.35
CA GLU A 2 7.30 -16.06 -14.23
C GLU A 2 6.72 -16.95 -15.34
N ALA A 3 5.73 -17.77 -15.03
CA ALA A 3 5.04 -18.60 -16.02
C ALA A 3 4.31 -17.78 -17.12
N MET A 4 3.82 -16.58 -16.76
CA MET A 4 3.21 -15.66 -17.74
C MET A 4 4.29 -15.08 -18.66
N GLU A 5 5.43 -14.68 -18.11
CA GLU A 5 6.58 -14.19 -18.87
C GLU A 5 7.18 -15.29 -19.77
N TYR A 6 7.29 -16.51 -19.23
CA TYR A 6 7.76 -17.66 -20.00
C TYR A 6 6.83 -18.00 -21.19
N SER A 7 5.53 -17.80 -21.04
CA SER A 7 4.56 -17.95 -22.15
C SER A 7 4.52 -16.78 -23.12
N GLY A 8 5.43 -15.82 -22.99
CA GLY A 8 5.59 -14.66 -23.91
C GLY A 8 4.74 -13.45 -23.53
N TYR A 9 4.06 -13.46 -22.36
CA TYR A 9 3.29 -12.31 -21.91
C TYR A 9 4.22 -11.19 -21.44
N GLN A 10 4.12 -10.03 -22.07
CA GLN A 10 4.91 -8.86 -21.67
C GLN A 10 4.21 -8.09 -20.54
N LEU A 11 4.80 -8.09 -19.36
CA LEU A 11 4.30 -7.38 -18.19
C LEU A 11 4.71 -5.89 -18.26
N VAL A 12 4.18 -5.15 -19.21
CA VAL A 12 4.38 -3.69 -19.31
C VAL A 12 3.78 -2.98 -18.09
N ARG A 13 2.73 -3.56 -17.52
CA ARG A 13 2.07 -3.16 -16.27
C ARG A 13 1.78 -4.42 -15.44
N GLY A 14 1.47 -4.23 -14.15
CA GLY A 14 1.20 -5.38 -13.28
C GLY A 14 2.45 -6.09 -12.80
N CYS A 15 3.60 -5.42 -12.86
CA CYS A 15 4.87 -5.89 -12.34
C CYS A 15 5.53 -4.75 -11.53
N GLY A 16 5.96 -5.08 -10.31
CA GLY A 16 6.65 -4.14 -9.42
C GLY A 16 7.70 -4.89 -8.59
N CYS A 17 7.47 -5.02 -7.29
CA CYS A 17 8.44 -5.60 -6.34
C CYS A 17 8.74 -7.09 -6.55
N ARG A 18 7.88 -7.85 -7.25
CA ARG A 18 7.92 -9.32 -7.45
C ARG A 18 7.94 -10.14 -6.14
N ASN A 19 7.71 -9.49 -5.01
CA ASN A 19 7.84 -10.10 -3.68
C ASN A 19 6.63 -9.83 -2.76
N GLY A 20 5.44 -9.62 -3.31
CA GLY A 20 4.19 -9.53 -2.56
C GLY A 20 3.88 -8.18 -1.90
N PHE A 21 4.75 -7.16 -2.01
CA PHE A 21 4.58 -5.89 -1.31
C PHE A 21 3.77 -4.83 -2.06
N CYS A 22 3.98 -4.70 -3.38
CA CYS A 22 3.42 -3.57 -4.11
C CYS A 22 1.98 -3.79 -4.60
N GLY A 23 1.48 -5.03 -4.63
CA GLY A 23 0.15 -5.37 -5.12
C GLY A 23 -0.06 -5.22 -6.63
N ALA A 24 0.95 -4.74 -7.39
CA ALA A 24 0.82 -4.46 -8.82
C ALA A 24 0.44 -5.69 -9.65
N CYS A 25 0.83 -6.89 -9.21
CA CYS A 25 0.56 -8.17 -9.89
C CYS A 25 -0.76 -8.84 -9.45
N ALA A 26 -1.70 -8.08 -8.92
CA ALA A 26 -3.02 -8.58 -8.57
C ALA A 26 -3.71 -9.20 -9.80
N THR A 27 -4.24 -10.40 -9.64
CA THR A 27 -4.70 -11.23 -10.74
C THR A 27 -5.94 -12.01 -10.30
N ILE A 28 -6.82 -12.31 -11.23
CA ILE A 28 -7.95 -13.21 -11.03
C ILE A 28 -7.63 -14.53 -11.73
N TYR A 29 -7.94 -15.64 -11.10
CA TYR A 29 -7.77 -16.95 -11.71
C TYR A 29 -8.88 -17.93 -11.36
N ARG A 30 -8.98 -18.98 -12.13
CA ARG A 30 -9.78 -20.18 -11.82
C ARG A 30 -9.09 -21.43 -12.36
N ILE A 31 -9.41 -22.58 -11.79
CA ILE A 31 -9.01 -23.86 -12.31
C ILE A 31 -10.11 -24.38 -13.25
N LYS A 32 -9.76 -25.09 -14.32
CA LYS A 32 -10.72 -25.70 -15.25
C LYS A 32 -11.66 -26.64 -14.48
N GLY A 33 -12.96 -26.44 -14.65
CA GLY A 33 -13.99 -27.21 -13.94
C GLY A 33 -14.46 -26.58 -12.63
N ASP A 34 -13.69 -25.65 -12.06
CA ASP A 34 -14.11 -24.83 -10.92
C ASP A 34 -14.92 -23.62 -11.43
N ARG A 35 -15.98 -23.28 -10.73
CA ARG A 35 -16.80 -22.08 -11.02
C ARG A 35 -16.38 -20.88 -10.18
N GLU A 36 -15.54 -21.08 -9.17
CA GLU A 36 -15.07 -20.04 -8.28
C GLU A 36 -13.98 -19.22 -8.94
N LEU A 37 -14.15 -17.90 -8.93
CA LEU A 37 -13.09 -16.95 -9.29
C LEU A 37 -12.29 -16.59 -8.04
N LYS A 38 -11.02 -16.93 -8.04
CA LYS A 38 -10.05 -16.64 -6.97
C LYS A 38 -9.21 -15.44 -7.32
N THR A 39 -8.77 -14.72 -6.31
CA THR A 39 -7.87 -13.57 -6.44
C THR A 39 -6.53 -13.90 -5.82
N CYS A 40 -5.44 -13.38 -6.41
CA CYS A 40 -4.10 -13.62 -5.91
C CYS A 40 -3.13 -12.50 -6.33
N LEU A 41 -1.94 -12.54 -5.73
CA LEU A 41 -0.77 -11.82 -6.24
C LEU A 41 0.05 -12.80 -7.10
N ALA A 42 0.15 -12.56 -8.39
CA ALA A 42 0.79 -13.47 -9.33
C ALA A 42 2.26 -13.77 -9.01
N CYS A 43 2.97 -12.88 -8.31
CA CYS A 43 4.34 -13.11 -7.88
C CYS A 43 4.47 -14.06 -6.68
N GLN A 44 3.39 -14.36 -5.97
CA GLN A 44 3.36 -15.23 -4.78
C GLN A 44 2.58 -16.52 -5.00
N THR A 45 1.84 -16.62 -6.11
CA THR A 45 0.96 -17.78 -6.37
C THR A 45 1.66 -18.75 -7.29
N LYS A 46 1.72 -20.02 -6.87
CA LYS A 46 2.22 -21.11 -7.69
C LYS A 46 1.22 -21.45 -8.81
N VAL A 47 1.75 -21.81 -9.96
CA VAL A 47 0.95 -22.25 -11.09
C VAL A 47 0.43 -23.66 -10.81
N GLU A 48 -0.83 -23.87 -11.14
CA GLU A 48 -1.50 -25.18 -11.08
C GLU A 48 -1.90 -25.62 -12.50
N ASP A 49 -2.06 -26.92 -12.69
CA ASP A 49 -2.50 -27.46 -13.98
C ASP A 49 -3.90 -26.94 -14.34
N ASN A 50 -4.12 -26.66 -15.62
CA ASN A 50 -5.39 -26.09 -16.12
C ASN A 50 -5.82 -24.76 -15.44
N MET A 51 -4.89 -23.95 -14.98
CA MET A 51 -5.15 -22.64 -14.40
C MET A 51 -5.39 -21.60 -15.49
N TYR A 52 -6.58 -20.97 -15.49
CA TYR A 52 -6.90 -19.81 -16.32
C TYR A 52 -6.65 -18.54 -15.53
N VAL A 53 -5.80 -17.66 -16.05
CA VAL A 53 -5.39 -16.43 -15.40
C VAL A 53 -5.85 -15.23 -16.21
N ALA A 54 -6.41 -14.22 -15.54
CA ALA A 54 -6.74 -12.94 -16.15
C ALA A 54 -6.11 -11.82 -15.32
N THR A 55 -5.30 -10.99 -15.97
CA THR A 55 -4.80 -9.77 -15.34
C THR A 55 -5.96 -8.84 -15.05
N LEU A 56 -5.90 -8.17 -13.90
CA LEU A 56 -6.88 -7.13 -13.63
C LEU A 56 -6.67 -5.99 -14.63
N PRO A 57 -7.73 -5.57 -15.33
CA PRO A 57 -7.65 -4.36 -16.14
C PRO A 57 -7.25 -3.19 -15.24
N PHE A 58 -6.58 -2.20 -15.80
CA PHE A 58 -6.30 -0.97 -15.08
C PHE A 58 -7.63 -0.35 -14.66
N PHE A 59 -7.91 -0.41 -13.36
CA PHE A 59 -9.03 0.33 -12.82
C PHE A 59 -8.61 1.78 -12.67
N PRO A 60 -9.38 2.72 -13.23
CA PRO A 60 -9.31 4.09 -12.77
C PRO A 60 -9.86 4.12 -11.34
N LEU A 61 -9.00 3.76 -10.37
CA LEU A 61 -9.28 4.10 -8.98
C LEU A 61 -9.37 5.61 -8.92
N VAL A 62 -10.52 6.12 -8.50
CA VAL A 62 -10.69 7.55 -8.30
C VAL A 62 -9.71 7.98 -7.23
N LYS A 63 -8.62 8.60 -7.65
CA LYS A 63 -7.61 9.17 -6.78
C LYS A 63 -7.86 10.67 -6.70
N GLN A 64 -8.40 11.11 -5.59
CA GLN A 64 -8.59 12.54 -5.33
C GLN A 64 -7.26 13.23 -5.09
N VAL A 65 -7.14 14.44 -5.61
CA VAL A 65 -6.02 15.35 -5.35
C VAL A 65 -6.38 16.23 -4.18
N TYR A 66 -5.57 16.22 -3.16
CA TYR A 66 -5.75 17.05 -1.96
C TYR A 66 -4.40 17.47 -1.38
N ASP A 67 -4.41 18.59 -0.70
CA ASP A 67 -3.28 19.06 0.09
C ASP A 67 -3.52 18.67 1.55
N ILE A 68 -2.67 17.78 2.08
CA ILE A 68 -2.81 17.29 3.45
C ILE A 68 -2.69 18.41 4.50
N GLU A 69 -2.02 19.53 4.17
CA GLU A 69 -1.88 20.66 5.05
C GLU A 69 -3.19 21.45 5.20
N LYS A 70 -4.04 21.42 4.18
CA LYS A 70 -5.30 22.18 4.11
C LYS A 70 -6.52 21.43 4.60
N ILE A 71 -6.43 20.10 4.73
CA ILE A 71 -7.54 19.26 5.20
C ILE A 71 -7.34 18.89 6.67
N LYS A 72 -8.43 18.61 7.36
CA LYS A 72 -8.47 18.20 8.76
C LYS A 72 -9.20 16.86 8.90
N PRO A 73 -8.92 16.04 9.93
CA PRO A 73 -9.59 14.76 10.16
C PRO A 73 -11.00 14.94 10.71
N THR A 74 -11.86 15.60 9.94
CA THR A 74 -13.29 15.76 10.25
C THR A 74 -14.11 14.66 9.60
N GLU A 75 -15.30 14.36 10.15
CA GLU A 75 -16.21 13.37 9.56
C GLU A 75 -16.59 13.70 8.11
N GLN A 76 -16.64 14.99 7.77
CA GLN A 76 -17.06 15.48 6.46
C GLN A 76 -15.98 15.28 5.37
N ILE A 77 -14.70 15.10 5.73
CA ILE A 77 -13.65 15.04 4.73
C ILE A 77 -13.79 13.83 3.78
N MET A 78 -14.28 12.70 4.30
CA MET A 78 -14.58 11.54 3.46
C MET A 78 -15.78 11.80 2.54
N MET A 79 -16.80 12.52 3.01
CA MET A 79 -17.95 12.92 2.18
C MET A 79 -17.52 13.83 1.02
N GLN A 80 -16.55 14.70 1.25
CA GLN A 80 -16.06 15.64 0.24
C GLN A 80 -15.16 14.97 -0.80
N LEU A 81 -14.28 14.07 -0.37
CA LEU A 81 -13.25 13.48 -1.23
C LEU A 81 -13.65 12.12 -1.83
N TYR A 82 -14.39 11.31 -1.08
CA TYR A 82 -14.80 9.95 -1.46
C TYR A 82 -16.26 9.66 -1.10
N PRO A 83 -17.22 10.43 -1.65
CA PRO A 83 -18.65 10.29 -1.29
C PRO A 83 -19.21 8.90 -1.61
N GLU A 84 -18.59 8.16 -2.54
CA GLU A 84 -19.02 6.83 -2.92
C GLU A 84 -18.98 5.81 -1.78
N ILE A 85 -18.23 6.06 -0.70
CA ILE A 85 -18.22 5.14 0.46
C ILE A 85 -19.58 5.04 1.12
N TYR A 86 -20.40 6.11 1.07
CA TYR A 86 -21.73 6.14 1.66
C TYR A 86 -22.78 5.38 0.83
N ALA A 87 -22.46 4.98 -0.41
CA ALA A 87 -23.26 4.09 -1.23
C ALA A 87 -22.97 2.59 -0.97
N CYS A 88 -22.20 2.26 0.05
CA CYS A 88 -21.86 0.88 0.40
C CYS A 88 -23.11 0.09 0.77
N VAL A 89 -23.38 -1.01 0.04
CA VAL A 89 -24.53 -1.90 0.27
C VAL A 89 -24.23 -3.06 1.23
N GLY A 90 -23.06 -3.09 1.86
CA GLY A 90 -22.69 -4.12 2.84
C GLY A 90 -22.50 -5.54 2.27
N CYS A 91 -22.27 -5.70 0.97
CA CYS A 91 -22.23 -7.03 0.31
C CYS A 91 -20.98 -7.87 0.67
N ASN A 92 -19.99 -7.28 1.34
CA ASN A 92 -18.74 -7.93 1.77
C ASN A 92 -17.85 -8.52 0.64
N ALA A 93 -18.12 -8.20 -0.62
CA ALA A 93 -17.30 -8.66 -1.74
C ALA A 93 -15.85 -8.19 -1.65
N CYS A 94 -15.63 -6.98 -1.15
CA CYS A 94 -14.31 -6.38 -0.98
C CYS A 94 -13.44 -7.14 0.04
N THR A 95 -13.99 -7.52 1.20
CA THR A 95 -13.30 -8.31 2.22
C THR A 95 -12.97 -9.71 1.69
N LYS A 96 -13.95 -10.38 1.07
CA LYS A 96 -13.76 -11.73 0.52
C LYS A 96 -12.71 -11.80 -0.59
N SER A 97 -12.48 -10.70 -1.30
CA SER A 97 -11.51 -10.63 -2.40
C SER A 97 -10.16 -10.05 -2.00
N CYS A 98 -9.98 -9.68 -0.73
CA CYS A 98 -8.71 -9.08 -0.29
C CYS A 98 -7.56 -10.10 -0.33
N THR A 99 -6.48 -9.77 -1.05
CA THR A 99 -5.29 -10.62 -1.17
C THR A 99 -4.45 -10.67 0.12
N GLN A 100 -4.68 -9.73 1.02
CA GLN A 100 -4.00 -9.63 2.33
C GLN A 100 -4.89 -10.09 3.50
N GLY A 101 -6.11 -10.58 3.23
CA GLY A 101 -7.02 -11.03 4.27
C GLY A 101 -7.60 -9.92 5.15
N LEU A 102 -7.51 -8.65 4.72
CA LEU A 102 -8.01 -7.52 5.49
C LEU A 102 -9.54 -7.48 5.51
N ASN A 103 -10.13 -7.04 6.62
CA ASN A 103 -11.55 -6.74 6.70
C ASN A 103 -11.85 -5.37 6.05
N VAL A 104 -11.90 -5.38 4.71
CA VAL A 104 -12.04 -4.17 3.89
C VAL A 104 -13.35 -3.44 4.18
N MET A 105 -14.47 -4.17 4.30
CA MET A 105 -15.76 -3.58 4.60
C MET A 105 -15.74 -2.84 5.95
N GLN A 106 -15.06 -3.42 6.94
CA GLN A 106 -14.95 -2.82 8.27
C GLN A 106 -14.18 -1.51 8.26
N TYR A 107 -13.04 -1.44 7.56
CA TYR A 107 -12.31 -0.18 7.53
C TYR A 107 -13.02 0.91 6.72
N ILE A 108 -13.84 0.55 5.72
CA ILE A 108 -14.73 1.52 5.06
C ILE A 108 -15.79 2.03 6.04
N ALA A 109 -16.38 1.15 6.87
CA ALA A 109 -17.33 1.57 7.90
C ALA A 109 -16.70 2.51 8.94
N TYR A 110 -15.42 2.31 9.29
CA TYR A 110 -14.68 3.28 10.13
C TYR A 110 -14.48 4.62 9.41
N ALA A 111 -14.12 4.60 8.14
CA ALA A 111 -13.96 5.82 7.35
C ALA A 111 -15.26 6.63 7.23
N GLN A 112 -16.40 5.94 7.06
CA GLN A 112 -17.73 6.57 7.01
C GLN A 112 -18.07 7.33 8.30
N ARG A 113 -17.59 6.86 9.45
CA ARG A 113 -17.83 7.45 10.77
C ARG A 113 -16.74 8.43 11.22
N GLY A 114 -15.73 8.68 10.37
CA GLY A 114 -14.60 9.55 10.73
C GLY A 114 -13.62 8.94 11.75
N GLU A 115 -13.71 7.63 12.01
CA GLU A 115 -12.81 6.89 12.91
C GLU A 115 -11.50 6.56 12.18
N TYR A 116 -10.70 7.60 11.89
CA TYR A 116 -9.52 7.48 11.03
C TYR A 116 -8.38 6.68 11.64
N ASP A 117 -8.24 6.68 12.95
CA ASP A 117 -7.30 5.87 13.71
C ASP A 117 -7.57 4.38 13.49
N LYS A 118 -8.82 3.94 13.73
CA LYS A 118 -9.24 2.55 13.50
C LYS A 118 -9.19 2.15 12.03
N CYS A 119 -9.56 3.06 11.13
CA CYS A 119 -9.46 2.83 9.70
C CYS A 119 -7.99 2.65 9.27
N ALA A 120 -7.08 3.47 9.79
CA ALA A 120 -5.65 3.40 9.52
C ALA A 120 -5.05 2.08 10.00
N GLU A 121 -5.36 1.67 11.23
CA GLU A 121 -4.92 0.41 11.81
C GLU A 121 -5.44 -0.79 11.01
N ALA A 122 -6.76 -0.89 10.79
CA ALA A 122 -7.39 -2.01 10.08
C ALA A 122 -6.99 -2.12 8.61
N SER A 123 -6.43 -1.07 8.02
CA SER A 123 -5.97 -1.05 6.63
C SER A 123 -4.45 -0.97 6.48
N PHE A 124 -3.68 -1.07 7.56
CA PHE A 124 -2.23 -0.81 7.53
C PHE A 124 -1.51 -1.68 6.50
N ASP A 125 -1.79 -2.98 6.47
CA ASP A 125 -1.14 -3.95 5.57
C ASP A 125 -1.71 -3.94 4.13
N CYS A 126 -2.49 -2.92 3.77
CA CYS A 126 -3.04 -2.81 2.42
C CYS A 126 -1.95 -2.52 1.39
N VAL A 127 -1.70 -3.45 0.48
CA VAL A 127 -0.74 -3.33 -0.64
C VAL A 127 -1.30 -2.58 -1.86
N MET A 128 -2.45 -1.93 -1.74
CA MET A 128 -3.06 -1.09 -2.79
C MET A 128 -3.34 -1.82 -4.12
N CYS A 129 -3.55 -3.14 -4.10
CA CYS A 129 -3.73 -3.97 -5.31
C CYS A 129 -5.00 -3.67 -6.12
N GLY A 130 -5.99 -3.00 -5.55
CA GLY A 130 -7.22 -2.59 -6.24
C GLY A 130 -8.30 -3.67 -6.44
N VAL A 131 -8.04 -4.93 -6.05
CA VAL A 131 -9.00 -6.04 -6.24
C VAL A 131 -10.35 -5.76 -5.58
N CYS A 132 -10.33 -5.24 -4.35
CA CYS A 132 -11.56 -4.89 -3.63
C CYS A 132 -12.41 -3.84 -4.38
N SER A 133 -11.78 -2.83 -4.98
CA SER A 133 -12.47 -1.81 -5.78
C SER A 133 -13.06 -2.39 -7.06
N SER A 134 -12.35 -3.30 -7.71
CA SER A 134 -12.85 -3.96 -8.93
C SER A 134 -14.08 -4.84 -8.71
N ARG A 135 -14.26 -5.30 -7.49
CA ARG A 135 -15.38 -6.17 -7.10
C ARG A 135 -16.52 -5.39 -6.46
N CYS A 136 -16.39 -4.08 -6.31
CA CYS A 136 -17.36 -3.25 -5.61
C CYS A 136 -18.48 -2.79 -6.54
N PRO A 137 -19.75 -3.15 -6.29
CA PRO A 137 -20.88 -2.68 -7.10
C PRO A 137 -21.14 -1.17 -6.93
N ALA A 138 -20.70 -0.58 -5.81
CA ALA A 138 -20.82 0.85 -5.55
C ALA A 138 -19.63 1.69 -6.06
N GLY A 139 -18.65 1.06 -6.73
CA GLY A 139 -17.49 1.76 -7.30
C GLY A 139 -16.54 2.39 -6.28
N ILE A 140 -16.51 1.91 -5.04
CA ILE A 140 -15.71 2.48 -3.97
C ILE A 140 -14.22 2.28 -4.23
N SER A 141 -13.45 3.35 -4.09
CA SER A 141 -11.97 3.35 -4.19
C SER A 141 -11.31 2.99 -2.85
N HIS A 142 -11.60 1.78 -2.33
CA HIS A 142 -11.18 1.32 -1.00
C HIS A 142 -9.69 1.60 -0.65
N PRO A 143 -8.70 1.30 -1.52
CA PRO A 143 -7.31 1.55 -1.18
C PRO A 143 -6.99 3.04 -1.03
N GLN A 144 -7.65 3.91 -1.79
CA GLN A 144 -7.43 5.36 -1.73
C GLN A 144 -8.06 5.95 -0.47
N VAL A 145 -9.24 5.48 -0.10
CA VAL A 145 -9.90 5.83 1.19
C VAL A 145 -8.99 5.43 2.36
N ALA A 146 -8.47 4.21 2.36
CA ALA A 146 -7.53 3.73 3.38
C ALA A 146 -6.25 4.58 3.43
N MET A 147 -5.70 4.96 2.27
CA MET A 147 -4.52 5.81 2.20
C MET A 147 -4.79 7.21 2.79
N LEU A 148 -5.93 7.82 2.49
CA LEU A 148 -6.31 9.10 3.06
C LEU A 148 -6.44 8.98 4.59
N ALA A 149 -7.14 7.96 5.10
CA ALA A 149 -7.28 7.74 6.54
C ALA A 149 -5.92 7.57 7.24
N ARG A 150 -5.01 6.77 6.68
CA ARG A 150 -3.65 6.59 7.22
C ARG A 150 -2.86 7.90 7.25
N ARG A 151 -2.98 8.73 6.20
CA ARG A 151 -2.32 10.04 6.14
C ARG A 151 -2.87 11.02 7.17
N LEU A 152 -4.21 11.07 7.31
CA LEU A 152 -4.86 11.92 8.33
C LEU A 152 -4.48 11.47 9.74
N ASN A 153 -4.51 10.16 9.99
CA ASN A 153 -4.08 9.59 11.27
C ASN A 153 -2.62 9.95 11.59
N GLY A 154 -1.69 9.64 10.68
CA GLY A 154 -0.26 9.87 10.90
C GLY A 154 0.11 11.33 11.08
N LYS A 155 -0.62 12.25 10.42
CA LYS A 155 -0.33 13.67 10.54
C LYS A 155 -0.95 14.33 11.78
N TYR A 156 -2.19 13.97 12.11
CA TYR A 156 -2.99 14.75 13.05
C TYR A 156 -3.40 14.00 14.32
N LEU A 157 -3.52 12.68 14.29
CA LEU A 157 -4.09 11.90 15.39
C LEU A 157 -3.04 11.02 16.10
N ALA A 158 -2.13 10.41 15.36
CA ALA A 158 -1.11 9.57 15.94
C ALA A 158 -0.12 10.40 16.80
N PRO A 159 0.32 9.85 17.93
CA PRO A 159 1.31 10.52 18.77
C PRO A 159 2.63 10.70 17.99
N LYS A 160 3.25 11.85 18.15
CA LYS A 160 4.58 12.10 17.59
C LYS A 160 5.63 11.32 18.36
N THR A 161 6.55 10.69 17.63
CA THR A 161 7.64 9.92 18.22
C THR A 161 8.74 10.84 18.73
N GLN A 162 9.05 10.75 20.05
CA GLN A 162 10.06 11.62 20.69
C GLN A 162 11.44 11.40 20.08
N HIS A 163 11.85 10.16 19.83
CA HIS A 163 13.17 9.84 19.27
C HIS A 163 13.39 10.47 17.88
N LEU A 164 12.32 10.61 17.06
CA LEU A 164 12.43 11.31 15.78
C LEU A 164 12.66 12.82 15.99
N ALA A 165 11.92 13.42 16.93
CA ALA A 165 12.09 14.82 17.25
C ALA A 165 13.51 15.12 17.79
N ASP A 166 14.04 14.23 18.62
CA ASP A 166 15.40 14.33 19.16
C ASP A 166 16.45 14.19 18.05
N ARG A 167 16.29 13.22 17.14
CA ARG A 167 17.17 13.06 15.97
C ARG A 167 17.16 14.29 15.06
N VAL A 168 15.98 14.86 14.78
CA VAL A 168 15.88 16.09 13.99
C VAL A 168 16.62 17.25 14.67
N ARG A 169 16.51 17.37 16.01
CA ARG A 169 17.22 18.38 16.78
C ARG A 169 18.74 18.20 16.69
N GLU A 170 19.24 16.97 16.88
CA GLU A 170 20.67 16.65 16.74
C GLU A 170 21.22 17.03 15.35
N ILE A 171 20.44 16.78 14.29
CA ILE A 171 20.82 17.17 12.92
C ILE A 171 20.87 18.72 12.80
N GLN A 172 19.86 19.41 13.31
CA GLN A 172 19.79 20.88 13.27
C GLN A 172 20.91 21.53 14.09
N ASP A 173 21.29 20.93 15.20
CA ASP A 173 22.38 21.38 16.07
C ASP A 173 23.76 21.02 15.51
N GLY A 174 23.83 20.35 14.35
CA GLY A 174 25.07 20.03 13.67
C GLY A 174 25.86 18.85 14.27
N ALA A 175 25.23 18.00 15.06
CA ALA A 175 25.91 16.87 15.73
C ALA A 175 26.67 15.94 14.77
N TYR A 176 26.27 15.86 13.51
CA TYR A 176 26.88 15.01 12.49
C TYR A 176 27.77 15.77 11.50
N THR A 177 27.81 17.09 11.55
CA THR A 177 28.48 17.93 10.54
C THR A 177 29.96 17.57 10.42
N ALA A 178 30.68 17.52 11.55
CA ALA A 178 32.11 17.20 11.55
C ALA A 178 32.41 15.78 11.04
N LEU A 179 31.54 14.82 11.33
CA LEU A 179 31.70 13.43 10.83
C LEU A 179 31.46 13.36 9.31
N ILE A 180 30.48 14.09 8.81
CA ILE A 180 30.17 14.14 7.37
C ILE A 180 31.31 14.84 6.62
N GLU A 181 31.84 15.96 7.14
CA GLU A 181 32.96 16.68 6.56
C GLU A 181 34.24 15.82 6.52
N ASP A 182 34.51 15.08 7.60
CA ASP A 182 35.61 14.11 7.65
C ASP A 182 35.48 13.04 6.57
N LEU A 183 34.27 12.42 6.46
CA LEU A 183 34.02 11.41 5.42
C LEU A 183 34.11 11.97 4.00
N MET A 184 33.63 13.19 3.77
CA MET A 184 33.70 13.85 2.46
C MET A 184 35.14 14.20 2.05
N GLY A 185 36.02 14.38 3.02
CA GLY A 185 37.44 14.67 2.81
C GLY A 185 38.31 13.43 2.51
N LYS A 186 37.78 12.20 2.72
CA LYS A 186 38.55 10.98 2.57
C LYS A 186 38.65 10.50 1.12
N PRO A 187 39.81 9.89 0.72
CA PRO A 187 39.93 9.25 -0.59
C PRO A 187 39.01 8.01 -0.69
N VAL A 188 38.69 7.64 -1.94
CA VAL A 188 37.75 6.55 -2.23
C VAL A 188 38.19 5.22 -1.64
N GLU A 189 39.49 4.95 -1.64
CA GLU A 189 40.09 3.73 -1.12
C GLU A 189 39.83 3.59 0.40
N GLU A 190 40.01 4.66 1.15
CA GLU A 190 39.73 4.69 2.60
C GLU A 190 38.23 4.54 2.89
N LEU A 191 37.37 5.18 2.09
CA LEU A 191 35.92 5.01 2.19
C LEU A 191 35.48 3.57 1.93
N GLN A 192 36.12 2.88 0.97
CA GLN A 192 35.86 1.47 0.69
C GLN A 192 36.27 0.57 1.87
N GLU A 193 37.41 0.85 2.49
CA GLU A 193 37.83 0.11 3.70
C GLU A 193 36.85 0.30 4.85
N LEU A 194 36.46 1.55 5.14
CA LEU A 194 35.46 1.85 6.17
C LEU A 194 34.13 1.17 5.89
N TYR A 195 33.70 1.17 4.64
CA TYR A 195 32.45 0.51 4.24
C TYR A 195 32.51 -1.01 4.45
N ASN A 196 33.63 -1.65 4.13
CA ASN A 196 33.82 -3.09 4.28
C ASN A 196 33.91 -3.54 5.75
N HIS A 197 34.41 -2.67 6.63
CA HIS A 197 34.57 -2.95 8.07
C HIS A 197 33.39 -2.45 8.93
N ARG A 198 32.36 -1.88 8.30
CA ARG A 198 31.19 -1.41 9.07
C ARG A 198 30.50 -2.56 9.82
N GLU A 199 29.99 -2.29 11.01
CA GLU A 199 29.09 -3.21 11.70
C GLU A 199 27.79 -3.34 10.91
N ILE A 200 27.49 -4.55 10.46
CA ILE A 200 26.24 -4.90 9.79
C ILE A 200 25.41 -5.66 10.80
N GLU A 201 24.23 -5.14 11.11
CA GLU A 201 23.26 -5.87 11.93
C GLU A 201 22.94 -7.21 11.24
N LYS A 202 23.03 -8.29 12.04
CA LYS A 202 22.79 -9.66 11.57
C LYS A 202 21.31 -9.99 11.63
#